data_adc183694df68e2822bbcca733d8dae6
#
_entry.id   adc183694df68e2822bbcca733d8dae6
#
_cell.length_a   1.000
_cell.length_b   1.000
_cell.length_c   1.000
_cell.angle_alpha   90.00
_cell.angle_beta   90.00
_cell.angle_gamma   90.00
#
_symmetry.space_group_name_H-M   'P 1'
#
loop_
_entity.id
_entity.type
_entity.pdbx_description
1 polymer ?
#
loop_
_entity_poly.entity_id
_entity_poly.type
_entity_poly.pdbx_seq_one_letter_code
_entity_poly.pdbx_strand_id
1 'polypeptide(L)'
;MKERWEKTFSQALDREMEFGVFGDDTAEKLCLAFPPQNGRFYDFHNFGMVETAAPWIEAGKLQIVCPDGIDGETWSDENGDPQYRIELQERWYHHIVDELLPPFARAGGKAMVCGCSMGGVHAGNFFFRRPDLFDMMLSMSGLFNGQYFFHDYMDDLVYANSPVHFLPNMPYDHPWMTLYRQSRIILCVGQGAWEEDLLHGTWELDAILTAKGIPHWADYWGFDVAHDWCWWQKQFPYFLEHLFPIEQNAG
;
A
#
# COMPACT_ATOMS: atom_id res chain seq x y z
N MET A 1 -18.85 -0.03 14.46
CA MET A 1 -17.88 -0.72 13.58
C MET A 1 -17.47 -2.03 14.22
N LYS A 2 -17.40 -3.16 13.47
CA LYS A 2 -16.80 -4.42 13.95
C LYS A 2 -15.28 -4.28 13.94
N GLU A 3 -14.64 -4.83 14.97
CA GLU A 3 -13.19 -4.80 15.15
C GLU A 3 -12.74 -6.17 15.66
N ARG A 4 -11.67 -6.73 15.06
CA ARG A 4 -11.07 -8.00 15.45
C ARG A 4 -9.55 -7.88 15.39
N TRP A 5 -8.89 -8.42 16.39
CA TRP A 5 -7.44 -8.56 16.46
C TRP A 5 -7.13 -10.05 16.39
N GLU A 6 -6.43 -10.45 15.37
CA GLU A 6 -6.24 -11.85 15.03
C GLU A 6 -4.76 -12.15 14.81
N LYS A 7 -4.42 -13.42 14.84
CA LYS A 7 -3.09 -13.90 14.47
C LYS A 7 -3.20 -15.21 13.72
N THR A 8 -2.24 -15.45 12.84
CA THR A 8 -2.11 -16.69 12.09
C THR A 8 -0.66 -17.12 12.03
N PHE A 9 -0.43 -18.43 11.95
CA PHE A 9 0.92 -18.93 11.72
C PHE A 9 1.25 -18.82 10.23
N SER A 10 2.30 -18.07 9.92
CA SER A 10 2.82 -17.95 8.55
C SER A 10 3.77 -19.10 8.25
N GLN A 11 3.44 -19.91 7.26
CA GLN A 11 4.34 -20.95 6.76
C GLN A 11 5.54 -20.31 6.02
N ALA A 12 5.29 -19.21 5.29
CA ALA A 12 6.33 -18.50 4.56
C ALA A 12 7.40 -17.91 5.47
N LEU A 13 7.00 -17.39 6.65
CA LEU A 13 7.89 -16.76 7.63
C LEU A 13 8.31 -17.68 8.77
N ASP A 14 7.67 -18.87 8.92
CA ASP A 14 7.87 -19.82 10.04
C ASP A 14 7.66 -19.17 11.41
N ARG A 15 6.61 -18.34 11.55
CA ARG A 15 6.26 -17.64 12.80
C ARG A 15 4.80 -17.19 12.83
N GLU A 16 4.30 -16.87 14.03
CA GLU A 16 3.01 -16.19 14.16
C GLU A 16 3.11 -14.76 13.65
N MET A 17 2.09 -14.34 12.88
CA MET A 17 1.89 -12.98 12.39
C MET A 17 0.54 -12.46 12.87
N GLU A 18 0.49 -11.20 13.27
CA GLU A 18 -0.71 -10.55 13.79
C GLU A 18 -1.32 -9.63 12.74
N PHE A 19 -2.63 -9.38 12.86
CA PHE A 19 -3.33 -8.44 11.99
C PHE A 19 -4.60 -7.91 12.64
N GLY A 20 -5.00 -6.68 12.26
CA GLY A 20 -6.28 -6.09 12.65
C GLY A 20 -7.28 -6.16 11.52
N VAL A 21 -8.57 -6.35 11.84
CA VAL A 21 -9.68 -6.37 10.87
C VAL A 21 -10.76 -5.41 11.33
N PHE A 22 -11.15 -4.48 10.47
CA PHE A 22 -12.13 -3.44 10.75
C PHE A 22 -13.23 -3.46 9.68
N GLY A 23 -14.47 -3.64 10.10
CA GLY A 23 -15.63 -3.72 9.22
C GLY A 23 -16.19 -5.12 9.06
N ASP A 24 -17.17 -5.25 8.17
CA ASP A 24 -17.91 -6.49 7.94
C ASP A 24 -17.28 -7.30 6.80
N ASP A 25 -17.32 -8.64 6.92
CA ASP A 25 -16.82 -9.55 5.89
C ASP A 25 -17.66 -9.48 4.58
N THR A 26 -18.82 -8.82 4.61
CA THR A 26 -19.70 -8.59 3.46
C THR A 26 -19.53 -7.22 2.83
N ALA A 27 -18.56 -6.40 3.29
CA ALA A 27 -18.29 -5.09 2.72
C ALA A 27 -17.97 -5.18 1.21
N GLU A 28 -18.32 -4.13 0.46
CA GLU A 28 -18.17 -4.09 -1.00
C GLU A 28 -16.71 -4.21 -1.44
N LYS A 29 -15.77 -3.60 -0.71
CA LYS A 29 -14.34 -3.61 -1.02
C LYS A 29 -13.51 -4.02 0.20
N LEU A 30 -12.57 -4.95 -0.04
CA LEU A 30 -11.48 -5.24 0.88
C LEU A 30 -10.34 -4.25 0.63
N CYS A 31 -9.76 -3.71 1.70
CA CYS A 31 -8.57 -2.89 1.68
C CYS A 31 -7.49 -3.48 2.59
N LEU A 32 -6.31 -3.79 2.06
CA LEU A 32 -5.12 -4.03 2.86
C LEU A 32 -4.44 -2.69 3.15
N ALA A 33 -4.34 -2.32 4.43
CA ALA A 33 -3.68 -1.10 4.87
C ALA A 33 -2.33 -1.46 5.52
N PHE A 34 -1.25 -1.18 4.82
CA PHE A 34 0.09 -1.49 5.30
C PHE A 34 0.59 -0.47 6.32
N PRO A 35 1.33 -0.90 7.36
CA PRO A 35 1.87 -0.02 8.38
C PRO A 35 3.01 0.87 7.81
N PRO A 36 3.34 2.00 8.46
CA PRO A 36 4.53 2.78 8.13
C PRO A 36 5.80 2.05 8.53
N GLN A 37 6.96 2.66 8.30
CA GLN A 37 8.27 2.07 8.59
C GLN A 37 8.38 1.59 10.05
N ASN A 38 8.79 0.33 10.22
CA ASN A 38 8.87 -0.37 11.51
C ASN A 38 7.55 -0.39 12.29
N GLY A 39 6.43 -0.08 11.61
CA GLY A 39 5.11 -0.07 12.20
C GLY A 39 4.54 -1.48 12.40
N ARG A 40 3.53 -1.53 13.25
CA ARG A 40 2.81 -2.75 13.61
C ARG A 40 1.39 -2.72 13.03
N PHE A 41 0.77 -3.88 12.99
CA PHE A 41 -0.62 -4.08 12.52
C PHE A 41 -1.66 -3.17 13.20
N TYR A 42 -1.39 -2.63 14.36
CA TYR A 42 -2.28 -1.75 15.11
C TYR A 42 -2.05 -0.25 14.87
N ASP A 43 -0.94 0.15 14.23
CA ASP A 43 -0.57 1.57 14.12
C ASP A 43 -1.55 2.36 13.25
N PHE A 44 -2.00 1.80 12.14
CA PHE A 44 -2.99 2.45 11.29
C PHE A 44 -4.29 2.77 12.05
N HIS A 45 -4.69 1.90 12.99
CA HIS A 45 -5.80 2.15 13.90
C HIS A 45 -5.43 3.15 15.00
N ASN A 46 -4.32 2.91 15.72
CA ASN A 46 -3.94 3.71 16.90
C ASN A 46 -3.66 5.19 16.55
N PHE A 47 -3.21 5.46 15.34
CA PHE A 47 -3.05 6.81 14.80
C PHE A 47 -4.31 7.33 14.09
N GLY A 48 -5.49 6.76 14.34
CA GLY A 48 -6.79 7.30 13.96
C GLY A 48 -7.17 7.13 12.49
N MET A 49 -6.39 6.42 11.68
CA MET A 49 -6.69 6.26 10.25
C MET A 49 -7.95 5.43 10.01
N VAL A 50 -8.14 4.36 10.79
CA VAL A 50 -9.37 3.54 10.73
C VAL A 50 -10.58 4.37 11.12
N GLU A 51 -10.44 5.28 12.12
CA GLU A 51 -11.52 6.15 12.57
C GLU A 51 -11.93 7.16 11.49
N THR A 52 -10.96 7.71 10.74
CA THR A 52 -11.28 8.59 9.61
C THR A 52 -12.03 7.87 8.49
N ALA A 53 -11.91 6.55 8.38
CA ALA A 53 -12.63 5.73 7.41
C ALA A 53 -13.95 5.17 7.95
N ALA A 54 -14.32 5.42 9.21
CA ALA A 54 -15.52 4.87 9.84
C ALA A 54 -16.80 5.05 9.02
N PRO A 55 -17.07 6.19 8.36
CA PRO A 55 -18.28 6.35 7.54
C PRO A 55 -18.40 5.31 6.43
N TRP A 56 -17.30 4.96 5.76
CA TRP A 56 -17.27 3.95 4.68
C TRP A 56 -17.36 2.54 5.22
N ILE A 57 -16.73 2.28 6.36
CA ILE A 57 -16.79 0.98 7.03
C ILE A 57 -18.22 0.70 7.53
N GLU A 58 -18.87 1.67 8.17
CA GLU A 58 -20.23 1.55 8.70
C GLU A 58 -21.28 1.48 7.59
N ALA A 59 -21.04 2.15 6.47
CA ALA A 59 -21.86 2.02 5.28
C ALA A 59 -21.68 0.69 4.52
N GLY A 60 -20.79 -0.20 4.98
CA GLY A 60 -20.51 -1.48 4.33
C GLY A 60 -19.73 -1.34 3.00
N LYS A 61 -19.16 -0.18 2.74
CA LYS A 61 -18.35 0.07 1.52
C LYS A 61 -16.95 -0.51 1.62
N LEU A 62 -16.37 -0.50 2.83
CA LEU A 62 -14.98 -0.85 3.06
C LEU A 62 -14.82 -1.80 4.25
N GLN A 63 -14.01 -2.84 4.08
CA GLN A 63 -13.38 -3.59 5.17
C GLN A 63 -11.90 -3.34 5.10
N ILE A 64 -11.27 -2.96 6.22
CA ILE A 64 -9.82 -2.74 6.29
C ILE A 64 -9.17 -3.92 7.02
N VAL A 65 -8.12 -4.47 6.45
CA VAL A 65 -7.22 -5.45 7.08
C VAL A 65 -5.84 -4.82 7.18
N CYS A 66 -5.31 -4.75 8.40
CA CYS A 66 -4.01 -4.18 8.70
C CYS A 66 -3.03 -5.32 9.06
N PRO A 67 -2.16 -5.76 8.16
CA PRO A 67 -1.15 -6.77 8.44
C PRO A 67 -0.02 -6.21 9.29
N ASP A 68 0.69 -7.07 10.01
CA ASP A 68 1.93 -6.71 10.69
C ASP A 68 3.08 -6.54 9.71
N GLY A 69 3.95 -5.56 9.97
CA GLY A 69 5.16 -5.30 9.19
C GLY A 69 6.38 -6.04 9.73
N ILE A 70 7.38 -6.19 8.88
CA ILE A 70 8.70 -6.76 9.25
C ILE A 70 9.86 -5.87 8.80
N ASP A 71 9.61 -4.59 8.59
CA ASP A 71 10.59 -3.66 8.00
C ASP A 71 11.89 -3.58 8.79
N GLY A 72 11.83 -3.72 10.12
CA GLY A 72 13.02 -3.74 10.97
C GLY A 72 13.99 -4.89 10.70
N GLU A 73 13.52 -5.94 10.00
CA GLU A 73 14.33 -7.09 9.57
C GLU A 73 14.63 -7.05 8.06
N THR A 74 14.01 -6.13 7.33
CA THR A 74 14.05 -6.07 5.85
C THR A 74 14.45 -4.69 5.35
N TRP A 75 13.49 -3.84 4.97
CA TRP A 75 13.74 -2.54 4.36
C TRP A 75 14.56 -1.59 5.23
N SER A 76 14.37 -1.61 6.55
CA SER A 76 15.00 -0.70 7.51
C SER A 76 16.27 -1.24 8.16
N ASP A 77 16.63 -2.50 7.93
CA ASP A 77 17.86 -3.08 8.47
C ASP A 77 19.08 -2.70 7.62
N GLU A 78 19.51 -1.45 7.72
CA GLU A 78 20.62 -0.92 6.92
C GLU A 78 21.95 -1.66 7.13
N ASN A 79 22.12 -2.38 8.24
CA ASN A 79 23.32 -3.13 8.57
C ASN A 79 23.23 -4.62 8.24
N GLY A 80 22.05 -5.10 7.88
CA GLY A 80 21.80 -6.49 7.52
C GLY A 80 22.35 -6.84 6.14
N ASP A 81 22.58 -8.14 5.92
CA ASP A 81 22.93 -8.66 4.59
C ASP A 81 21.81 -8.36 3.59
N PRO A 82 22.06 -7.62 2.49
CA PRO A 82 21.02 -7.16 1.60
C PRO A 82 20.29 -8.30 0.87
N GLN A 83 20.99 -9.41 0.57
CA GLN A 83 20.34 -10.58 -0.03
C GLN A 83 19.35 -11.21 0.97
N TYR A 84 19.76 -11.42 2.21
CA TYR A 84 18.89 -11.96 3.24
C TYR A 84 17.67 -11.07 3.49
N ARG A 85 17.86 -9.75 3.56
CA ARG A 85 16.80 -8.76 3.75
C ARG A 85 15.73 -8.85 2.68
N ILE A 86 16.12 -8.93 1.41
CA ILE A 86 15.14 -8.98 0.31
C ILE A 86 14.50 -10.37 0.17
N GLU A 87 15.22 -11.45 0.47
CA GLU A 87 14.66 -12.79 0.54
C GLU A 87 13.61 -12.91 1.66
N LEU A 88 13.85 -12.30 2.83
CA LEU A 88 12.90 -12.26 3.92
C LEU A 88 11.67 -11.40 3.56
N GLN A 89 11.88 -10.26 2.89
CA GLN A 89 10.79 -9.44 2.34
C GLN A 89 9.92 -10.23 1.36
N GLU A 90 10.52 -11.05 0.51
CA GLU A 90 9.78 -11.90 -0.42
C GLU A 90 8.94 -12.96 0.31
N ARG A 91 9.47 -13.53 1.39
CA ARG A 91 8.70 -14.44 2.26
C ARG A 91 7.51 -13.73 2.92
N TRP A 92 7.68 -12.46 3.35
CA TRP A 92 6.57 -11.66 3.87
C TRP A 92 5.54 -11.32 2.77
N TYR A 93 6.00 -11.02 1.56
CA TYR A 93 5.12 -10.85 0.42
C TYR A 93 4.25 -12.11 0.19
N HIS A 94 4.84 -13.28 0.21
CA HIS A 94 4.11 -14.54 0.09
C HIS A 94 3.14 -14.78 1.27
N HIS A 95 3.54 -14.42 2.50
CA HIS A 95 2.61 -14.43 3.63
C HIS A 95 1.35 -13.60 3.36
N ILE A 96 1.52 -12.38 2.89
CA ILE A 96 0.37 -11.49 2.60
C ILE A 96 -0.49 -12.04 1.46
N VAL A 97 0.11 -12.43 0.34
CA VAL A 97 -0.61 -12.80 -0.88
C VAL A 97 -1.23 -14.19 -0.82
N ASP A 98 -0.49 -15.16 -0.27
CA ASP A 98 -0.85 -16.57 -0.37
C ASP A 98 -1.51 -17.10 0.93
N GLU A 99 -1.30 -16.44 2.06
CA GLU A 99 -1.80 -16.91 3.36
C GLU A 99 -2.84 -15.94 3.96
N LEU A 100 -2.53 -14.63 4.06
CA LEU A 100 -3.42 -13.65 4.70
C LEU A 100 -4.59 -13.22 3.80
N LEU A 101 -4.33 -12.87 2.54
CA LEU A 101 -5.35 -12.33 1.63
C LEU A 101 -6.47 -13.33 1.28
N PRO A 102 -6.21 -14.63 1.00
CA PRO A 102 -7.22 -15.55 0.49
C PRO A 102 -8.46 -15.69 1.36
N PRO A 103 -8.40 -15.78 2.70
CA PRO A 103 -9.58 -15.82 3.56
C PRO A 103 -10.51 -14.62 3.44
N PHE A 104 -9.99 -13.46 3.02
CA PHE A 104 -10.74 -12.21 2.83
C PHE A 104 -11.16 -11.97 1.38
N ALA A 105 -10.69 -12.80 0.43
CA ALA A 105 -10.96 -12.60 -0.98
C ALA A 105 -12.47 -12.67 -1.29
N ARG A 106 -12.97 -11.67 -2.01
CA ARG A 106 -14.36 -11.66 -2.49
C ARG A 106 -14.47 -12.45 -3.77
N ALA A 107 -15.59 -13.18 -3.95
CA ALA A 107 -15.85 -13.93 -5.17
C ALA A 107 -15.83 -13.00 -6.40
N GLY A 108 -14.81 -13.13 -7.25
CA GLY A 108 -14.62 -12.31 -8.45
C GLY A 108 -14.22 -10.85 -8.21
N GLY A 109 -13.98 -10.45 -6.96
CA GLY A 109 -13.54 -9.10 -6.59
C GLY A 109 -12.05 -9.02 -6.37
N LYS A 110 -11.46 -7.85 -6.71
CA LYS A 110 -10.08 -7.51 -6.38
C LYS A 110 -10.05 -6.61 -5.15
N ALA A 111 -8.94 -6.63 -4.42
CA ALA A 111 -8.75 -5.79 -3.24
C ALA A 111 -8.15 -4.41 -3.60
N MET A 112 -8.30 -3.48 -2.68
CA MET A 112 -7.54 -2.25 -2.61
C MET A 112 -6.30 -2.46 -1.73
N VAL A 113 -5.22 -1.75 -2.04
CA VAL A 113 -4.07 -1.60 -1.15
C VAL A 113 -3.86 -0.13 -0.81
N CYS A 114 -3.51 0.15 0.43
CA CYS A 114 -3.16 1.52 0.83
C CYS A 114 -2.09 1.52 1.93
N GLY A 115 -1.51 2.69 2.17
CA GLY A 115 -0.61 2.92 3.28
C GLY A 115 0.05 4.29 3.23
N CYS A 116 0.69 4.64 4.36
CA CYS A 116 1.42 5.89 4.54
C CYS A 116 2.91 5.59 4.66
N SER A 117 3.78 6.45 4.12
CA SER A 117 5.23 6.28 4.22
C SER A 117 5.67 4.92 3.65
N MET A 118 6.37 4.08 4.40
CA MET A 118 6.71 2.72 4.01
C MET A 118 5.46 1.88 3.65
N GLY A 119 4.33 2.10 4.31
CA GLY A 119 3.07 1.47 3.92
C GLY A 119 2.64 1.84 2.50
N GLY A 120 2.94 3.06 2.06
CA GLY A 120 2.74 3.50 0.66
C GLY A 120 3.69 2.80 -0.32
N VAL A 121 4.94 2.51 0.10
CA VAL A 121 5.90 1.69 -0.66
C VAL A 121 5.34 0.28 -0.86
N HIS A 122 4.90 -0.35 0.23
CA HIS A 122 4.29 -1.67 0.17
C HIS A 122 3.05 -1.69 -0.72
N ALA A 123 2.14 -0.72 -0.56
CA ALA A 123 0.95 -0.61 -1.41
C ALA A 123 1.32 -0.59 -2.91
N GLY A 124 2.34 0.20 -3.28
CA GLY A 124 2.87 0.23 -4.65
C GLY A 124 3.44 -1.11 -5.09
N ASN A 125 4.30 -1.72 -4.28
CA ASN A 125 4.91 -3.01 -4.61
C ASN A 125 3.88 -4.11 -4.80
N PHE A 126 2.92 -4.26 -3.89
CA PHE A 126 1.87 -5.26 -4.01
C PHE A 126 0.98 -5.02 -5.23
N PHE A 127 0.55 -3.77 -5.46
CA PHE A 127 -0.29 -3.42 -6.59
C PHE A 127 0.37 -3.71 -7.94
N PHE A 128 1.59 -3.20 -8.16
CA PHE A 128 2.26 -3.35 -9.45
C PHE A 128 2.77 -4.77 -9.72
N ARG A 129 2.98 -5.57 -8.67
CA ARG A 129 3.34 -6.99 -8.79
C ARG A 129 2.14 -7.92 -8.98
N ARG A 130 0.95 -7.53 -8.52
CA ARG A 130 -0.26 -8.37 -8.56
C ARG A 130 -1.51 -7.58 -8.99
N PRO A 131 -1.51 -7.00 -10.20
CA PRO A 131 -2.70 -6.31 -10.72
C PRO A 131 -3.87 -7.28 -11.01
N ASP A 132 -3.63 -8.57 -10.92
CA ASP A 132 -4.66 -9.62 -10.93
C ASP A 132 -5.43 -9.70 -9.61
N LEU A 133 -4.80 -9.36 -8.48
CA LEU A 133 -5.41 -9.37 -7.14
C LEU A 133 -5.89 -7.97 -6.68
N PHE A 134 -5.23 -6.93 -7.19
CA PHE A 134 -5.48 -5.54 -6.76
C PHE A 134 -5.91 -4.68 -7.94
N ASP A 135 -6.98 -3.89 -7.76
CA ASP A 135 -7.50 -2.95 -8.76
C ASP A 135 -7.54 -1.50 -8.27
N MET A 136 -7.16 -1.28 -7.03
CA MET A 136 -7.06 0.06 -6.44
C MET A 136 -5.80 0.17 -5.58
N MET A 137 -5.11 1.30 -5.72
CA MET A 137 -3.94 1.65 -4.91
C MET A 137 -4.06 3.09 -4.44
N LEU A 138 -3.84 3.32 -3.14
CA LEU A 138 -3.65 4.63 -2.56
C LEU A 138 -2.34 4.63 -1.77
N SER A 139 -1.33 5.29 -2.31
CA SER A 139 -0.06 5.51 -1.63
C SER A 139 0.02 6.95 -1.14
N MET A 140 0.17 7.14 0.15
CA MET A 140 0.38 8.44 0.79
C MET A 140 1.83 8.54 1.24
N SER A 141 2.58 9.43 0.61
CA SER A 141 4.02 9.66 0.88
C SER A 141 4.86 8.37 0.72
N GLY A 142 4.65 7.61 -0.36
CA GLY A 142 5.43 6.41 -0.68
C GLY A 142 6.67 6.74 -1.52
N LEU A 143 7.68 5.85 -1.47
CA LEU A 143 8.88 5.90 -2.30
C LEU A 143 9.03 4.56 -3.02
N PHE A 144 9.20 4.55 -4.35
CA PHE A 144 9.03 3.35 -5.18
C PHE A 144 10.34 2.84 -5.79
N ASN A 145 11.48 3.34 -5.28
CA ASN A 145 12.82 3.01 -5.72
C ASN A 145 13.51 2.11 -4.70
N GLY A 146 13.71 0.83 -5.03
CA GLY A 146 14.37 -0.14 -4.15
C GLY A 146 15.82 0.23 -3.81
N GLN A 147 16.53 0.92 -4.70
CA GLN A 147 17.92 1.35 -4.44
C GLN A 147 18.01 2.33 -3.26
N TYR A 148 16.96 3.07 -2.95
CA TYR A 148 16.94 3.92 -1.76
C TYR A 148 17.22 3.12 -0.47
N PHE A 149 16.75 1.88 -0.42
CA PHE A 149 16.87 1.01 0.75
C PHE A 149 18.02 -0.01 0.65
N PHE A 150 18.42 -0.37 -0.57
CA PHE A 150 19.41 -1.41 -0.85
C PHE A 150 20.70 -0.84 -1.45
N HIS A 151 20.78 0.47 -1.67
CA HIS A 151 21.95 1.20 -2.19
C HIS A 151 22.49 0.57 -3.47
N ASP A 152 23.75 0.11 -3.48
CA ASP A 152 24.38 -0.49 -4.65
C ASP A 152 24.00 -1.96 -4.89
N TYR A 153 23.21 -2.57 -3.97
CA TYR A 153 22.77 -3.95 -4.15
C TYR A 153 21.49 -3.99 -5.00
N MET A 154 21.55 -4.74 -6.09
CA MET A 154 20.42 -4.95 -6.99
C MET A 154 20.46 -6.38 -7.52
N ASP A 155 19.52 -7.19 -7.09
CA ASP A 155 19.23 -8.52 -7.63
C ASP A 155 17.84 -8.57 -8.25
N ASP A 156 17.43 -9.75 -8.70
CA ASP A 156 16.09 -9.94 -9.31
C ASP A 156 14.96 -9.65 -8.32
N LEU A 157 15.17 -9.88 -7.01
CA LEU A 157 14.17 -9.63 -5.99
C LEU A 157 14.04 -8.14 -5.66
N VAL A 158 15.16 -7.42 -5.50
CA VAL A 158 15.13 -5.96 -5.35
C VAL A 158 14.52 -5.31 -6.59
N TYR A 159 14.89 -5.76 -7.79
CA TYR A 159 14.31 -5.29 -9.03
C TYR A 159 12.78 -5.51 -9.07
N ALA A 160 12.30 -6.70 -8.69
CA ALA A 160 10.86 -7.01 -8.62
C ALA A 160 10.11 -6.18 -7.58
N ASN A 161 10.79 -5.73 -6.52
CA ASN A 161 10.24 -4.88 -5.47
C ASN A 161 10.47 -3.37 -5.72
N SER A 162 10.85 -2.98 -6.94
CA SER A 162 11.13 -1.60 -7.33
C SER A 162 10.35 -1.20 -8.58
N PRO A 163 9.12 -0.69 -8.44
CA PRO A 163 8.27 -0.28 -9.56
C PRO A 163 8.96 0.64 -10.56
N VAL A 164 9.77 1.58 -10.08
CA VAL A 164 10.49 2.51 -10.95
C VAL A 164 11.57 1.83 -11.83
N HIS A 165 12.04 0.65 -11.46
CA HIS A 165 12.98 -0.12 -12.26
C HIS A 165 12.30 -1.05 -13.26
N PHE A 166 11.25 -1.80 -12.87
CA PHE A 166 10.67 -2.78 -13.77
C PHE A 166 9.59 -2.21 -14.70
N LEU A 167 8.81 -1.20 -14.27
CA LEU A 167 7.75 -0.64 -15.13
C LEU A 167 8.27 -0.02 -16.42
N PRO A 168 9.36 0.75 -16.46
CA PRO A 168 9.93 1.25 -17.72
C PRO A 168 10.27 0.15 -18.72
N ASN A 169 10.74 -1.00 -18.23
CA ASN A 169 11.17 -2.14 -19.03
C ASN A 169 10.01 -3.07 -19.44
N MET A 170 8.83 -2.91 -18.85
CA MET A 170 7.67 -3.74 -19.19
C MET A 170 7.17 -3.39 -20.60
N PRO A 171 6.98 -4.39 -21.51
CA PRO A 171 6.43 -4.14 -22.82
C PRO A 171 5.04 -3.50 -22.79
N TYR A 172 4.72 -2.64 -23.77
CA TYR A 172 3.41 -1.99 -23.85
C TYR A 172 2.23 -2.94 -24.09
N ASP A 173 2.49 -4.11 -24.64
CA ASP A 173 1.53 -5.19 -24.87
C ASP A 173 1.54 -6.27 -23.77
N HIS A 174 2.28 -6.03 -22.68
CA HIS A 174 2.25 -6.94 -21.54
C HIS A 174 0.81 -7.06 -20.99
N PRO A 175 0.32 -8.26 -20.65
CA PRO A 175 -1.07 -8.46 -20.18
C PRO A 175 -1.45 -7.56 -18.98
N TRP A 176 -0.51 -7.28 -18.10
CA TRP A 176 -0.74 -6.42 -16.94
C TRP A 176 -0.98 -4.96 -17.30
N MET A 177 -0.50 -4.48 -18.43
CA MET A 177 -0.77 -3.11 -18.89
C MET A 177 -2.27 -2.85 -19.06
N THR A 178 -3.04 -3.86 -19.47
CA THR A 178 -4.50 -3.75 -19.52
C THR A 178 -5.11 -3.66 -18.13
N LEU A 179 -4.60 -4.44 -17.17
CA LEU A 179 -5.08 -4.42 -15.80
C LEU A 179 -4.77 -3.06 -15.13
N TYR A 180 -3.55 -2.54 -15.29
CA TYR A 180 -3.21 -1.20 -14.77
C TYR A 180 -4.10 -0.11 -15.34
N ARG A 181 -4.40 -0.14 -16.64
CA ARG A 181 -5.27 0.85 -17.29
C ARG A 181 -6.73 0.80 -16.83
N GLN A 182 -7.17 -0.31 -16.26
CA GLN A 182 -8.51 -0.50 -15.70
C GLN A 182 -8.57 -0.22 -14.20
N SER A 183 -7.43 0.00 -13.56
CA SER A 183 -7.30 0.18 -12.13
C SER A 183 -7.42 1.65 -11.71
N ARG A 184 -7.65 1.89 -10.44
CA ARG A 184 -7.57 3.22 -9.81
C ARG A 184 -6.27 3.35 -9.03
N ILE A 185 -5.38 4.20 -9.50
CA ILE A 185 -4.06 4.41 -8.93
C ILE A 185 -3.99 5.84 -8.43
N ILE A 186 -3.74 6.02 -7.13
CA ILE A 186 -3.59 7.33 -6.50
C ILE A 186 -2.24 7.38 -5.80
N LEU A 187 -1.46 8.41 -6.16
CA LEU A 187 -0.20 8.77 -5.53
C LEU A 187 -0.42 10.12 -4.86
N CYS A 188 -0.26 10.19 -3.54
CA CYS A 188 -0.37 11.44 -2.79
C CYS A 188 0.93 11.71 -2.04
N VAL A 189 1.36 12.96 -2.03
CA VAL A 189 2.56 13.38 -1.31
C VAL A 189 2.45 14.85 -0.90
N GLY A 190 2.96 15.21 0.29
CA GLY A 190 3.17 16.57 0.71
C GLY A 190 4.41 17.19 0.08
N GLN A 191 4.62 18.49 0.32
CA GLN A 191 5.82 19.23 -0.07
C GLN A 191 6.47 19.93 1.13
N GLY A 192 6.02 19.61 2.33
CA GLY A 192 6.52 20.15 3.60
C GLY A 192 7.67 19.33 4.18
N ALA A 193 7.88 19.50 5.49
CA ALA A 193 8.99 18.86 6.20
C ALA A 193 8.97 17.32 6.06
N TRP A 194 10.14 16.75 5.78
CA TRP A 194 10.40 15.30 5.65
C TRP A 194 9.75 14.62 4.44
N GLU A 195 9.29 15.40 3.44
CA GLU A 195 8.68 14.88 2.22
C GLU A 195 9.62 14.91 0.99
N GLU A 196 10.82 15.46 1.09
CA GLU A 196 11.69 15.74 -0.06
C GLU A 196 11.99 14.50 -0.91
N ASP A 197 12.43 13.41 -0.29
CA ASP A 197 12.77 12.16 -1.00
C ASP A 197 11.51 11.48 -1.54
N LEU A 198 10.40 11.55 -0.80
CA LEU A 198 9.12 10.94 -1.15
C LEU A 198 8.44 11.71 -2.29
N LEU A 199 8.58 13.04 -2.30
CA LEU A 199 8.15 13.89 -3.40
C LEU A 199 8.89 13.53 -4.69
N HIS A 200 10.22 13.36 -4.60
CA HIS A 200 11.03 12.93 -5.74
C HIS A 200 10.62 11.55 -6.24
N GLY A 201 10.45 10.58 -5.33
CA GLY A 201 10.00 9.22 -5.66
C GLY A 201 8.59 9.18 -6.27
N THR A 202 7.69 10.05 -5.81
CA THR A 202 6.36 10.21 -6.38
C THR A 202 6.42 10.79 -7.81
N TRP A 203 7.24 11.82 -8.05
CA TRP A 203 7.47 12.38 -9.39
C TRP A 203 8.04 11.34 -10.36
N GLU A 204 8.98 10.53 -9.90
CA GLU A 204 9.59 9.47 -10.73
C GLU A 204 8.52 8.46 -11.18
N LEU A 205 7.70 7.97 -10.28
CA LEU A 205 6.64 7.03 -10.62
C LEU A 205 5.53 7.67 -11.47
N ASP A 206 5.10 8.90 -11.17
CA ASP A 206 4.15 9.69 -11.97
C ASP A 206 4.62 9.81 -13.43
N ALA A 207 5.88 10.18 -13.64
CA ALA A 207 6.46 10.29 -14.98
C ALA A 207 6.47 8.94 -15.71
N ILE A 208 6.80 7.85 -15.04
CA ILE A 208 6.80 6.49 -15.60
C ILE A 208 5.38 6.08 -16.01
N LEU A 209 4.41 6.26 -15.13
CA LEU A 209 3.00 5.90 -15.40
C LEU A 209 2.44 6.71 -16.56
N THR A 210 2.74 8.02 -16.60
CA THR A 210 2.39 8.90 -17.72
C THR A 210 2.99 8.41 -19.04
N ALA A 211 4.30 8.11 -19.06
CA ALA A 211 4.99 7.61 -20.25
C ALA A 211 4.44 6.27 -20.73
N LYS A 212 3.98 5.41 -19.83
CA LYS A 212 3.36 4.11 -20.13
C LYS A 212 1.88 4.21 -20.52
N GLY A 213 1.26 5.39 -20.44
CA GLY A 213 -0.16 5.57 -20.68
C GLY A 213 -1.03 4.79 -19.70
N ILE A 214 -0.60 4.73 -18.43
CA ILE A 214 -1.36 4.14 -17.32
C ILE A 214 -2.11 5.28 -16.63
N PRO A 215 -3.45 5.33 -16.65
CA PRO A 215 -4.23 6.34 -15.96
C PRO A 215 -3.97 6.29 -14.44
N HIS A 216 -3.67 7.43 -13.86
CA HIS A 216 -3.44 7.57 -12.43
C HIS A 216 -3.74 9.00 -11.99
N TRP A 217 -3.84 9.23 -10.71
CA TRP A 217 -3.98 10.53 -10.09
C TRP A 217 -2.80 10.76 -9.16
N ALA A 218 -1.87 11.63 -9.57
CA ALA A 218 -0.81 12.14 -8.71
C ALA A 218 -1.28 13.45 -8.08
N ASP A 219 -1.39 13.49 -6.76
CA ASP A 219 -1.88 14.62 -5.98
C ASP A 219 -0.75 15.19 -5.09
N TYR A 220 -0.28 16.37 -5.45
CA TYR A 220 0.82 17.06 -4.78
C TYR A 220 0.24 18.12 -3.84
N TRP A 221 0.22 17.83 -2.54
CA TRP A 221 -0.30 18.74 -1.53
C TRP A 221 0.71 19.86 -1.22
N GLY A 222 0.27 20.90 -0.49
CA GLY A 222 1.02 22.13 -0.29
C GLY A 222 2.32 21.99 0.51
N PHE A 223 3.11 23.07 0.56
CA PHE A 223 4.37 23.15 1.31
C PHE A 223 4.18 23.14 2.83
N ASP A 224 2.97 23.29 3.31
CA ASP A 224 2.57 23.15 4.70
C ASP A 224 2.25 21.70 5.11
N VAL A 225 2.22 20.79 4.15
CA VAL A 225 1.89 19.38 4.33
C VAL A 225 3.17 18.57 4.58
N ALA A 226 3.41 18.25 5.84
CA ALA A 226 4.58 17.51 6.29
C ALA A 226 4.31 15.99 6.33
N HIS A 227 5.38 15.20 6.47
CA HIS A 227 5.33 13.74 6.62
C HIS A 227 4.82 13.35 8.02
N ASP A 228 3.50 13.44 8.25
CA ASP A 228 2.91 13.23 9.57
C ASP A 228 1.48 12.70 9.47
N TRP A 229 1.08 11.94 10.48
CA TRP A 229 -0.26 11.36 10.64
C TRP A 229 -1.39 12.38 10.52
N CYS A 230 -1.23 13.59 11.05
CA CYS A 230 -2.25 14.62 10.99
C CYS A 230 -2.64 15.03 9.56
N TRP A 231 -1.75 14.80 8.58
CA TRP A 231 -2.01 15.01 7.17
C TRP A 231 -2.61 13.78 6.51
N TRP A 232 -2.10 12.59 6.79
CA TRP A 232 -2.67 11.34 6.29
C TRP A 232 -4.10 11.11 6.78
N GLN A 233 -4.44 11.54 8.00
CA GLN A 233 -5.80 11.56 8.52
C GLN A 233 -6.76 12.46 7.73
N LYS A 234 -6.25 13.46 7.01
CA LYS A 234 -7.04 14.32 6.10
C LYS A 234 -7.07 13.75 4.68
N GLN A 235 -5.95 13.23 4.21
CA GLN A 235 -5.79 12.68 2.88
C GLN A 235 -6.62 11.40 2.69
N PHE A 236 -6.59 10.50 3.64
CA PHE A 236 -7.27 9.21 3.52
C PHE A 236 -8.78 9.35 3.28
N PRO A 237 -9.57 10.02 4.13
CA PRO A 237 -10.99 10.23 3.88
C PRO A 237 -11.26 11.07 2.62
N TYR A 238 -10.41 12.02 2.27
CA TYR A 238 -10.52 12.78 1.03
C TYR A 238 -10.49 11.85 -0.19
N PHE A 239 -9.55 10.91 -0.25
CA PHE A 239 -9.49 9.95 -1.36
C PHE A 239 -10.60 8.90 -1.28
N LEU A 240 -11.01 8.46 -0.09
CA LEU A 240 -12.13 7.55 0.06
C LEU A 240 -13.44 8.13 -0.48
N GLU A 241 -13.70 9.43 -0.30
CA GLU A 241 -14.87 10.11 -0.87
C GLU A 241 -14.87 10.05 -2.40
N HIS A 242 -13.70 10.15 -3.04
CA HIS A 242 -13.58 10.04 -4.50
C HIS A 242 -13.66 8.59 -5.00
N LEU A 243 -13.17 7.63 -4.21
CA LEU A 243 -13.18 6.21 -4.57
C LEU A 243 -14.55 5.56 -4.32
N PHE A 244 -15.21 5.94 -3.22
CA PHE A 244 -16.43 5.35 -2.71
C PHE A 244 -17.39 6.44 -2.22
N PRO A 245 -17.98 7.25 -3.12
CA PRO A 245 -18.90 8.30 -2.70
C PRO A 245 -20.04 7.72 -1.86
N ILE A 246 -20.28 8.30 -0.69
CA ILE A 246 -21.38 7.95 0.19
C ILE A 246 -22.45 9.03 -0.02
N GLU A 247 -23.69 8.62 -0.33
CA GLU A 247 -24.80 9.57 -0.32
C GLU A 247 -24.92 10.17 1.07
N GLN A 248 -24.57 11.45 1.19
CA GLN A 248 -24.88 12.20 2.40
C GLN A 248 -26.42 12.27 2.46
N ASN A 249 -27.04 11.48 3.34
CA ASN A 249 -28.43 11.68 3.67
C ASN A 249 -28.56 13.12 4.15
N ALA A 250 -29.13 13.99 3.30
CA ALA A 250 -29.50 15.34 3.67
C ALA A 250 -30.57 15.20 4.76
N GLY A 251 -30.13 15.33 6.03
CA GLY A 251 -30.97 15.40 7.21
C GLY A 251 -31.66 16.74 7.29
#